data_2bd762ff838648cb7be9768520eaee69
#
_entry.id   2bd762ff838648cb7be9768520eaee69
#
_cell.length_a   1.000
_cell.length_b   1.000
_cell.length_c   1.000
_cell.angle_alpha   90.00
_cell.angle_beta   90.00
_cell.angle_gamma   90.00
#
_symmetry.space_group_name_H-M   'P 1'
#
loop_
_entity.id
_entity.type
_entity.pdbx_description
1 polymer ?
#
loop_
_entity_poly.entity_id
_entity_poly.type
_entity_poly.pdbx_seq_one_letter_code
_entity_poly.pdbx_strand_id
1 'polypeptide(L)'
;NPTCHGFPSVHNAHWDKLWEVCAENDVVINCHIGTGAQPPHSSPDTPIDAWIAAFPMSIANSAADWLYGEFLLKYDNLKISLTEGGVGWVPYFLERAEFTLDHHGPWTKSNFGGKRPTELFREHFLTCFIEDESGLRNRDLVGIENILFECDYPHSDSTWPMTPENTFRQLDNVGLSDEEINQVTHLNAIKNFNFDPIAILGRENCTVGALREQARQAGIDTREKSGGGNSAKITDRSGRMTSGEVQKLFAGEGATAD
;
A
#
# COMPACT_ATOMS: atom_id res chain seq x y z
N ASN A 1 -12.64 -1.60 -3.53
CA ASN A 1 -13.78 -2.51 -3.66
C ASN A 1 -14.78 -1.98 -4.69
N PRO A 2 -15.00 -2.70 -5.82
CA PRO A 2 -15.86 -2.21 -6.91
C PRO A 2 -17.31 -1.95 -6.51
N THR A 3 -17.82 -2.64 -5.50
CA THR A 3 -19.24 -2.55 -5.10
C THR A 3 -19.63 -1.17 -4.57
N CYS A 4 -18.72 -0.42 -3.96
CA CYS A 4 -19.00 0.96 -3.52
C CYS A 4 -19.22 1.93 -4.68
N HIS A 5 -18.83 1.54 -5.90
CA HIS A 5 -19.05 2.29 -7.14
C HIS A 5 -20.16 1.70 -8.02
N GLY A 6 -20.96 0.79 -7.47
CA GLY A 6 -22.08 0.16 -8.19
C GLY A 6 -21.69 -0.96 -9.16
N PHE A 7 -20.44 -1.43 -9.13
CA PHE A 7 -19.99 -2.57 -9.92
C PHE A 7 -20.17 -3.90 -9.17
N PRO A 8 -20.17 -5.04 -9.86
CA PRO A 8 -20.15 -6.36 -9.22
C PRO A 8 -18.91 -6.51 -8.31
N SER A 9 -19.02 -7.37 -7.27
CA SER A 9 -17.89 -7.71 -6.41
C SER A 9 -16.77 -8.37 -7.19
N VAL A 10 -15.55 -8.37 -6.63
CA VAL A 10 -14.37 -9.03 -7.22
C VAL A 10 -14.56 -10.52 -7.43
N HIS A 11 -15.51 -11.15 -6.72
CA HIS A 11 -15.85 -12.58 -6.85
C HIS A 11 -16.76 -12.89 -8.03
N ASN A 12 -17.23 -11.87 -8.76
CA ASN A 12 -18.16 -12.06 -9.87
C ASN A 12 -17.40 -12.30 -11.18
N ALA A 13 -17.87 -13.24 -11.98
CA ALA A 13 -17.31 -13.56 -13.30
C ALA A 13 -17.27 -12.38 -14.29
N HIS A 14 -17.94 -11.26 -13.98
CA HIS A 14 -17.80 -10.02 -14.69
C HIS A 14 -16.33 -9.57 -14.88
N TRP A 15 -15.49 -9.89 -13.92
CA TRP A 15 -14.08 -9.49 -13.90
C TRP A 15 -13.14 -10.51 -14.55
N ASP A 16 -13.59 -11.70 -14.91
CA ASP A 16 -12.74 -12.77 -15.44
C ASP A 16 -11.88 -12.29 -16.62
N LYS A 17 -12.44 -11.47 -17.53
CA LYS A 17 -11.67 -10.92 -18.65
C LYS A 17 -10.58 -9.94 -18.24
N LEU A 18 -10.79 -9.20 -17.15
CA LEU A 18 -9.76 -8.31 -16.60
C LEU A 18 -8.63 -9.13 -16.00
N TRP A 19 -8.97 -10.13 -15.19
CA TRP A 19 -7.97 -11.02 -14.58
C TRP A 19 -7.13 -11.74 -15.64
N GLU A 20 -7.78 -12.27 -16.67
CA GLU A 20 -7.14 -12.92 -17.80
C GLU A 20 -6.14 -12.00 -18.49
N VAL A 21 -6.54 -10.78 -18.86
CA VAL A 21 -5.68 -9.81 -19.54
C VAL A 21 -4.50 -9.39 -18.66
N CYS A 22 -4.73 -9.16 -17.37
CA CYS A 22 -3.65 -8.82 -16.44
C CYS A 22 -2.65 -9.98 -16.32
N ALA A 23 -3.13 -11.22 -16.20
CA ALA A 23 -2.27 -12.39 -16.12
C ALA A 23 -1.49 -12.65 -17.42
N GLU A 24 -2.15 -12.55 -18.60
CA GLU A 24 -1.51 -12.74 -19.91
C GLU A 24 -0.41 -11.72 -20.20
N ASN A 25 -0.44 -10.53 -19.61
CA ASN A 25 0.49 -9.45 -19.86
C ASN A 25 1.37 -9.12 -18.65
N ASP A 26 1.38 -9.96 -17.61
CA ASP A 26 2.12 -9.73 -16.36
C ASP A 26 1.89 -8.35 -15.74
N VAL A 27 0.62 -7.87 -15.77
CA VAL A 27 0.22 -6.58 -15.21
C VAL A 27 -0.13 -6.73 -13.74
N VAL A 28 0.57 -5.99 -12.87
CA VAL A 28 0.26 -5.91 -11.44
C VAL A 28 -0.97 -5.02 -11.22
N ILE A 29 -1.96 -5.54 -10.49
CA ILE A 29 -3.15 -4.77 -10.10
C ILE A 29 -2.84 -4.04 -8.81
N ASN A 30 -2.90 -2.70 -8.82
CA ASN A 30 -2.65 -1.91 -7.63
C ASN A 30 -3.96 -1.60 -6.91
N CYS A 31 -4.13 -2.16 -5.71
CA CYS A 31 -5.19 -1.80 -4.77
C CYS A 31 -4.67 -0.69 -3.86
N HIS A 32 -5.13 0.53 -4.12
CA HIS A 32 -4.72 1.71 -3.36
C HIS A 32 -5.68 1.97 -2.20
N ILE A 33 -5.18 2.41 -1.03
CA ILE A 33 -6.06 2.88 0.05
C ILE A 33 -6.98 4.00 -0.46
N GLY A 34 -8.13 4.19 0.18
CA GLY A 34 -9.06 5.25 -0.19
C GLY A 34 -9.90 5.01 -1.45
N THR A 35 -9.58 4.02 -2.28
CA THR A 35 -10.36 3.69 -3.49
C THR A 35 -11.49 2.68 -3.25
N GLY A 36 -11.59 2.19 -2.03
CA GLY A 36 -12.63 1.25 -1.59
C GLY A 36 -13.79 1.92 -0.87
N ALA A 37 -14.47 1.15 -0.02
CA ALA A 37 -15.50 1.69 0.86
C ALA A 37 -14.94 2.79 1.78
N GLN A 38 -15.82 3.67 2.23
CA GLN A 38 -15.46 4.75 3.17
C GLN A 38 -14.56 4.22 4.29
N PRO A 39 -13.43 4.88 4.58
CA PRO A 39 -12.58 4.45 5.69
C PRO A 39 -13.38 4.47 6.99
N PRO A 40 -13.18 3.48 7.85
CA PRO A 40 -13.93 3.43 9.09
C PRO A 40 -13.54 4.60 10.00
N HIS A 41 -14.49 5.46 10.32
CA HIS A 41 -14.41 6.42 11.39
C HIS A 41 -15.59 6.20 12.36
N SER A 42 -15.35 6.41 13.65
CA SER A 42 -16.34 6.07 14.67
C SER A 42 -17.54 7.02 14.68
N SER A 43 -17.31 8.31 14.37
CA SER A 43 -18.34 9.36 14.32
C SER A 43 -17.82 10.61 13.58
N PRO A 44 -18.72 11.52 13.15
CA PRO A 44 -18.30 12.78 12.49
C PRO A 44 -17.46 13.70 13.38
N ASP A 45 -17.57 13.59 14.70
CA ASP A 45 -16.80 14.35 15.70
C ASP A 45 -15.50 13.67 16.13
N THR A 46 -15.17 12.51 15.54
CA THR A 46 -13.87 11.85 15.73
C THR A 46 -12.74 12.79 15.26
N PRO A 47 -11.69 13.01 16.07
CA PRO A 47 -10.52 13.74 15.60
C PRO A 47 -9.95 13.15 14.31
N ILE A 48 -9.61 14.02 13.35
CA ILE A 48 -9.10 13.56 12.04
C ILE A 48 -7.84 12.70 12.17
N ASP A 49 -7.00 12.94 13.18
CA ASP A 49 -5.79 12.16 13.44
C ASP A 49 -6.09 10.67 13.65
N ALA A 50 -7.19 10.35 14.34
CA ALA A 50 -7.61 8.95 14.55
C ALA A 50 -8.01 8.28 13.22
N TRP A 51 -8.62 9.04 12.32
CA TRP A 51 -8.97 8.55 10.99
C TRP A 51 -7.72 8.33 10.13
N ILE A 52 -6.80 9.32 10.10
CA ILE A 52 -5.54 9.23 9.36
C ILE A 52 -4.72 8.03 9.86
N ALA A 53 -4.59 7.85 11.18
CA ALA A 53 -3.84 6.74 11.77
C ALA A 53 -4.44 5.35 11.45
N ALA A 54 -5.76 5.25 11.29
CA ALA A 54 -6.43 4.00 10.95
C ALA A 54 -6.55 3.76 9.43
N PHE A 55 -6.35 4.78 8.62
CA PHE A 55 -6.62 4.75 7.18
C PHE A 55 -5.81 3.70 6.42
N PRO A 56 -4.49 3.54 6.62
CA PRO A 56 -3.71 2.50 5.98
C PRO A 56 -4.27 1.08 6.23
N MET A 57 -4.82 0.82 7.41
CA MET A 57 -5.40 -0.48 7.74
C MET A 57 -6.68 -0.80 6.96
N SER A 58 -7.28 0.16 6.26
CA SER A 58 -8.44 -0.08 5.39
C SER A 58 -8.12 -1.05 4.26
N ILE A 59 -6.85 -1.12 3.83
CA ILE A 59 -6.39 -2.05 2.80
C ILE A 59 -6.50 -3.51 3.26
N ALA A 60 -6.47 -3.79 4.57
CA ALA A 60 -6.60 -5.13 5.10
C ALA A 60 -7.96 -5.76 4.76
N ASN A 61 -9.03 -4.95 4.69
CA ASN A 61 -10.34 -5.42 4.25
C ASN A 61 -10.32 -5.85 2.78
N SER A 62 -9.63 -5.08 1.92
CA SER A 62 -9.47 -5.43 0.51
C SER A 62 -8.61 -6.68 0.36
N ALA A 63 -7.52 -6.77 1.11
CA ALA A 63 -6.66 -7.95 1.12
C ALA A 63 -7.43 -9.21 1.54
N ALA A 64 -8.28 -9.12 2.57
CA ALA A 64 -9.14 -10.23 3.00
C ALA A 64 -10.13 -10.63 1.91
N ASP A 65 -10.84 -9.65 1.32
CA ASP A 65 -11.81 -9.91 0.26
C ASP A 65 -11.16 -10.61 -0.95
N TRP A 66 -9.98 -10.15 -1.36
CA TRP A 66 -9.29 -10.68 -2.53
C TRP A 66 -8.58 -12.01 -2.26
N LEU A 67 -8.01 -12.21 -1.06
CA LEU A 67 -7.33 -13.47 -0.70
C LEU A 67 -8.29 -14.68 -0.73
N TYR A 68 -9.56 -14.44 -0.42
CA TYR A 68 -10.61 -15.47 -0.48
C TYR A 68 -11.28 -15.56 -1.85
N GLY A 69 -10.73 -14.92 -2.87
CA GLY A 69 -11.23 -14.93 -4.24
C GLY A 69 -10.71 -16.14 -5.03
N GLU A 70 -11.61 -17.01 -5.50
CA GLU A 70 -11.24 -18.20 -6.30
C GLU A 70 -10.60 -17.84 -7.65
N PHE A 71 -10.69 -16.58 -8.10
CA PHE A 71 -9.99 -16.13 -9.31
C PHE A 71 -8.46 -16.24 -9.19
N LEU A 72 -7.89 -16.17 -7.99
CA LEU A 72 -6.46 -16.39 -7.75
C LEU A 72 -6.04 -17.83 -8.12
N LEU A 73 -6.94 -18.79 -7.99
CA LEU A 73 -6.67 -20.19 -8.36
C LEU A 73 -6.74 -20.45 -9.87
N LYS A 74 -7.27 -19.49 -10.65
CA LYS A 74 -7.35 -19.57 -12.10
C LYS A 74 -6.12 -18.99 -12.80
N TYR A 75 -5.42 -18.05 -12.14
CA TYR A 75 -4.36 -17.25 -12.74
C TYR A 75 -3.14 -17.19 -11.80
N ASP A 76 -2.28 -18.20 -11.89
CA ASP A 76 -1.13 -18.41 -10.98
C ASP A 76 -0.12 -17.23 -10.96
N ASN A 77 -0.04 -16.46 -12.04
CA ASN A 77 0.88 -15.32 -12.16
C ASN A 77 0.22 -13.96 -11.86
N LEU A 78 -1.08 -13.93 -11.55
CA LEU A 78 -1.76 -12.67 -11.23
C LEU A 78 -1.16 -12.06 -9.96
N LYS A 79 -0.74 -10.79 -10.03
CA LYS A 79 -0.16 -10.06 -8.90
C LYS A 79 -1.04 -8.88 -8.49
N ILE A 80 -1.17 -8.70 -7.18
CA ILE A 80 -1.96 -7.65 -6.55
C ILE A 80 -1.03 -6.89 -5.60
N SER A 81 -0.85 -5.60 -5.80
CA SER A 81 -0.11 -4.72 -4.90
C SER A 81 -1.06 -4.00 -3.96
N LEU A 82 -0.80 -4.07 -2.66
CA LEU A 82 -1.54 -3.39 -1.60
C LEU A 82 -0.81 -2.06 -1.30
N THR A 83 -1.19 -1.01 -2.01
CA THR A 83 -0.48 0.26 -2.07
C THR A 83 -0.90 1.19 -0.93
N GLU A 84 0.08 1.84 -0.29
CA GLU A 84 -0.03 2.74 0.88
C GLU A 84 -0.60 2.09 2.14
N GLY A 85 -0.71 0.76 2.16
CA GLY A 85 -1.33 0.05 3.28
C GLY A 85 -0.41 -0.25 4.45
N GLY A 86 0.89 -0.04 4.29
CA GLY A 86 1.88 -0.55 5.24
C GLY A 86 1.95 -2.07 5.28
N VAL A 87 2.86 -2.59 6.08
CA VAL A 87 3.19 -4.03 6.16
C VAL A 87 2.92 -4.62 7.55
N GLY A 88 2.92 -3.76 8.59
CA GLY A 88 2.87 -4.20 9.99
C GLY A 88 1.63 -4.98 10.40
N TRP A 89 0.51 -4.83 9.71
CA TRP A 89 -0.73 -5.57 9.95
C TRP A 89 -0.74 -6.97 9.31
N VAL A 90 0.08 -7.22 8.30
CA VAL A 90 0.07 -8.43 7.48
C VAL A 90 0.34 -9.71 8.28
N PRO A 91 1.35 -9.78 9.18
CA PRO A 91 1.59 -10.98 9.98
C PRO A 91 0.36 -11.41 10.78
N TYR A 92 -0.29 -10.47 11.47
CA TYR A 92 -1.50 -10.75 12.24
C TYR A 92 -2.67 -11.19 11.33
N PHE A 93 -2.83 -10.54 10.20
CA PHE A 93 -3.87 -10.91 9.22
C PHE A 93 -3.67 -12.34 8.72
N LEU A 94 -2.45 -12.72 8.35
CA LEU A 94 -2.14 -14.07 7.89
C LEU A 94 -2.38 -15.12 8.97
N GLU A 95 -1.95 -14.85 10.21
CA GLU A 95 -2.25 -15.73 11.35
C GLU A 95 -3.76 -15.91 11.53
N ARG A 96 -4.54 -14.83 11.41
CA ARG A 96 -6.01 -14.90 11.46
C ARG A 96 -6.63 -15.66 10.29
N ALA A 97 -6.09 -15.53 9.10
CA ALA A 97 -6.55 -16.27 7.92
C ALA A 97 -6.30 -17.79 8.08
N GLU A 98 -5.11 -18.17 8.58
CA GLU A 98 -4.78 -19.55 8.92
C GLU A 98 -5.75 -20.14 9.96
N PHE A 99 -5.95 -19.41 11.07
CA PHE A 99 -6.90 -19.79 12.10
C PHE A 99 -8.32 -19.96 11.54
N THR A 100 -8.74 -19.03 10.67
CA THR A 100 -10.07 -19.06 10.06
C THR A 100 -10.26 -20.30 9.18
N LEU A 101 -9.27 -20.66 8.38
CA LEU A 101 -9.33 -21.86 7.57
C LEU A 101 -9.45 -23.12 8.45
N ASP A 102 -8.63 -23.23 9.49
CA ASP A 102 -8.61 -24.41 10.36
C ASP A 102 -9.92 -24.60 11.16
N HIS A 103 -10.51 -23.49 11.65
CA HIS A 103 -11.68 -23.54 12.54
C HIS A 103 -13.01 -23.41 11.80
N HIS A 104 -13.04 -22.70 10.70
CA HIS A 104 -14.27 -22.37 9.98
C HIS A 104 -14.35 -23.02 8.58
N GLY A 105 -13.22 -23.37 7.98
CA GLY A 105 -13.16 -23.99 6.65
C GLY A 105 -14.14 -25.15 6.44
N PRO A 106 -14.34 -26.07 7.41
CA PRO A 106 -15.27 -27.17 7.24
C PRO A 106 -16.73 -26.77 6.92
N TRP A 107 -17.17 -25.59 7.38
CA TRP A 107 -18.53 -25.11 7.12
C TRP A 107 -18.60 -23.96 6.12
N THR A 108 -17.57 -23.08 6.04
CA THR A 108 -17.51 -21.98 5.07
C THR A 108 -17.21 -22.46 3.66
N LYS A 109 -16.54 -23.61 3.55
CA LYS A 109 -16.11 -24.20 2.27
C LYS A 109 -15.18 -23.29 1.46
N SER A 110 -14.43 -22.41 2.14
CA SER A 110 -13.42 -21.59 1.47
C SER A 110 -12.41 -22.45 0.75
N ASN A 111 -12.10 -22.10 -0.50
CA ASN A 111 -11.25 -22.88 -1.39
C ASN A 111 -9.93 -22.14 -1.64
N PHE A 112 -8.83 -22.72 -1.23
CA PHE A 112 -7.47 -22.24 -1.44
C PHE A 112 -6.66 -23.15 -2.40
N GLY A 113 -7.32 -24.03 -3.15
CA GLY A 113 -6.64 -24.94 -4.07
C GLY A 113 -5.72 -25.95 -3.40
N GLY A 114 -5.95 -26.26 -2.12
CA GLY A 114 -5.08 -27.13 -1.32
C GLY A 114 -3.89 -26.44 -0.68
N LYS A 115 -3.71 -25.13 -0.91
CA LYS A 115 -2.68 -24.30 -0.28
C LYS A 115 -3.17 -23.71 1.04
N ARG A 116 -2.24 -23.19 1.82
CA ARG A 116 -2.55 -22.39 3.00
C ARG A 116 -2.81 -20.92 2.60
N PRO A 117 -3.61 -20.16 3.37
CA PRO A 117 -3.81 -18.72 3.10
C PRO A 117 -2.50 -17.91 2.98
N THR A 118 -1.52 -18.20 3.84
CA THR A 118 -0.19 -17.56 3.79
C THR A 118 0.56 -17.89 2.49
N GLU A 119 0.48 -19.11 2.01
CA GLU A 119 1.12 -19.54 0.76
C GLU A 119 0.49 -18.80 -0.42
N LEU A 120 -0.86 -18.77 -0.51
CA LEU A 120 -1.57 -18.07 -1.57
C LEU A 120 -1.32 -16.55 -1.52
N PHE A 121 -1.25 -15.97 -0.31
CA PHE A 121 -0.91 -14.56 -0.15
C PHE A 121 0.47 -14.25 -0.70
N ARG A 122 1.49 -15.02 -0.34
CA ARG A 122 2.86 -14.82 -0.82
C ARG A 122 3.02 -15.03 -2.33
N GLU A 123 2.18 -15.85 -2.93
CA GLU A 123 2.18 -16.06 -4.38
C GLU A 123 1.61 -14.87 -5.13
N HIS A 124 0.58 -14.21 -4.61
CA HIS A 124 -0.19 -13.22 -5.36
C HIS A 124 -0.05 -11.79 -4.87
N PHE A 125 0.26 -11.56 -3.59
CA PHE A 125 0.22 -10.21 -3.02
C PHE A 125 1.60 -9.60 -2.84
N LEU A 126 1.68 -8.31 -3.15
CA LEU A 126 2.77 -7.42 -2.83
C LEU A 126 2.25 -6.41 -1.81
N THR A 127 3.09 -5.99 -0.89
CA THR A 127 2.74 -5.01 0.15
C THR A 127 3.69 -3.83 0.07
N CYS A 128 3.18 -2.62 0.26
CA CYS A 128 3.98 -1.42 0.14
C CYS A 128 4.08 -0.67 1.47
N PHE A 129 5.20 -0.01 1.71
CA PHE A 129 5.41 0.82 2.89
C PHE A 129 6.13 2.12 2.56
N ILE A 130 5.79 3.18 3.30
CA ILE A 130 6.51 4.47 3.32
C ILE A 130 7.42 4.45 4.56
N GLU A 131 6.83 4.37 5.77
CA GLU A 131 7.52 4.19 7.04
C GLU A 131 6.78 3.11 7.85
N ASP A 132 7.43 1.96 8.10
CA ASP A 132 6.84 0.84 8.84
C ASP A 132 7.90 -0.08 9.45
N GLU A 133 8.57 0.37 10.51
CA GLU A 133 9.55 -0.48 11.22
C GLU A 133 8.92 -1.75 11.81
N SER A 134 7.64 -1.70 12.19
CA SER A 134 6.94 -2.87 12.74
C SER A 134 6.81 -3.99 11.72
N GLY A 135 6.40 -3.64 10.49
CA GLY A 135 6.31 -4.59 9.39
C GLY A 135 7.67 -5.14 8.99
N LEU A 136 8.66 -4.27 8.88
CA LEU A 136 10.03 -4.66 8.51
C LEU A 136 10.71 -5.56 9.56
N ARG A 137 10.42 -5.39 10.85
CA ARG A 137 10.87 -6.32 11.91
C ARG A 137 10.29 -7.72 11.76
N ASN A 138 9.12 -7.83 11.17
CA ASN A 138 8.40 -9.08 10.96
C ASN A 138 8.42 -9.54 9.49
N ARG A 139 9.39 -9.05 8.69
CA ARG A 139 9.47 -9.33 7.24
C ARG A 139 9.47 -10.80 6.88
N ASP A 140 10.03 -11.66 7.73
CA ASP A 140 10.06 -13.12 7.51
C ASP A 140 8.64 -13.73 7.56
N LEU A 141 7.74 -13.14 8.34
CA LEU A 141 6.35 -13.59 8.43
C LEU A 141 5.53 -13.15 7.22
N VAL A 142 5.91 -12.04 6.59
CA VAL A 142 5.27 -11.53 5.36
C VAL A 142 5.80 -12.26 4.13
N GLY A 143 7.11 -12.40 4.05
CA GLY A 143 7.90 -12.76 2.88
C GLY A 143 8.57 -11.50 2.33
N ILE A 144 9.89 -11.38 2.52
CA ILE A 144 10.62 -10.17 2.13
C ILE A 144 10.51 -9.87 0.64
N GLU A 145 10.36 -10.90 -0.19
CA GLU A 145 10.16 -10.83 -1.63
C GLU A 145 8.84 -10.16 -2.04
N ASN A 146 7.91 -10.02 -1.09
CA ASN A 146 6.60 -9.40 -1.28
C ASN A 146 6.53 -7.96 -0.75
N ILE A 147 7.64 -7.43 -0.21
CA ILE A 147 7.68 -6.09 0.39
C ILE A 147 8.29 -5.11 -0.60
N LEU A 148 7.61 -3.98 -0.81
CA LEU A 148 8.01 -2.91 -1.72
C LEU A 148 8.08 -1.57 -0.96
N PHE A 149 9.12 -0.79 -1.23
CA PHE A 149 9.17 0.60 -0.79
C PHE A 149 8.38 1.49 -1.74
N GLU A 150 7.66 2.47 -1.20
CA GLU A 150 7.00 3.54 -1.94
C GLU A 150 7.27 4.91 -1.31
N CYS A 151 7.25 5.97 -2.11
CA CYS A 151 7.55 7.33 -1.67
C CYS A 151 6.29 8.19 -1.47
N ASP A 152 5.24 7.89 -2.21
CA ASP A 152 3.97 8.62 -2.24
C ASP A 152 4.09 10.13 -2.53
N TYR A 153 5.16 10.56 -3.21
CA TYR A 153 5.31 11.97 -3.60
C TYR A 153 4.30 12.35 -4.70
N PRO A 154 3.61 13.48 -4.60
CA PRO A 154 3.77 14.60 -3.64
C PRO A 154 2.73 14.64 -2.51
N HIS A 155 2.21 13.50 -2.10
CA HIS A 155 1.23 13.40 -1.02
C HIS A 155 1.81 13.84 0.34
N SER A 156 0.94 14.09 1.34
CA SER A 156 1.34 14.57 2.67
C SER A 156 2.15 13.56 3.48
N ASP A 157 2.00 12.27 3.18
CA ASP A 157 2.72 11.19 3.86
C ASP A 157 4.12 10.95 3.27
N SER A 158 4.44 11.61 2.14
CA SER A 158 5.76 11.54 1.55
C SER A 158 6.84 12.14 2.43
N THR A 159 7.95 11.46 2.52
CA THR A 159 9.16 11.92 3.21
C THR A 159 10.11 12.73 2.32
N TRP A 160 9.69 13.03 1.07
CA TRP A 160 10.48 13.84 0.13
C TRP A 160 10.74 15.25 0.70
N PRO A 161 11.94 15.85 0.55
CA PRO A 161 13.10 15.40 -0.23
C PRO A 161 14.09 14.54 0.55
N MET A 162 13.81 14.22 1.81
CA MET A 162 14.66 13.42 2.69
C MET A 162 14.33 11.92 2.64
N THR A 163 13.59 11.49 1.63
CA THR A 163 13.17 10.08 1.47
C THR A 163 14.31 9.08 1.55
N PRO A 164 15.47 9.27 0.88
CA PRO A 164 16.57 8.32 0.98
C PRO A 164 17.12 8.16 2.39
N GLU A 165 17.28 9.26 3.13
CA GLU A 165 17.79 9.25 4.51
C GLU A 165 16.80 8.62 5.47
N ASN A 166 15.53 8.96 5.35
CA ASN A 166 14.48 8.41 6.20
C ASN A 166 14.30 6.93 5.96
N THR A 167 14.27 6.51 4.69
CA THR A 167 14.17 5.10 4.32
C THR A 167 15.38 4.31 4.84
N PHE A 168 16.61 4.77 4.57
CA PHE A 168 17.80 4.07 5.05
C PHE A 168 17.82 3.97 6.58
N ARG A 169 17.47 5.05 7.29
CA ARG A 169 17.42 5.05 8.76
C ARG A 169 16.47 3.98 9.31
N GLN A 170 15.26 3.86 8.77
CA GLN A 170 14.32 2.85 9.26
C GLN A 170 14.79 1.42 8.94
N LEU A 171 15.38 1.19 7.77
CA LEU A 171 15.90 -0.13 7.37
C LEU A 171 17.10 -0.56 8.25
N ASP A 172 18.00 0.39 8.54
CA ASP A 172 19.13 0.19 9.47
C ASP A 172 18.68 -0.07 10.92
N ASN A 173 17.71 0.73 11.42
CA ASN A 173 17.13 0.55 12.75
C ASN A 173 16.54 -0.84 12.99
N VAL A 174 16.04 -1.49 11.95
CA VAL A 174 15.47 -2.85 12.05
C VAL A 174 16.47 -3.95 11.64
N GLY A 175 17.69 -3.57 11.29
CA GLY A 175 18.80 -4.48 11.03
C GLY A 175 18.67 -5.26 9.72
N LEU A 176 18.20 -4.62 8.64
CA LEU A 176 18.24 -5.23 7.33
C LEU A 176 19.69 -5.29 6.80
N SER A 177 20.04 -6.40 6.15
CA SER A 177 21.29 -6.50 5.41
C SER A 177 21.27 -5.67 4.13
N ASP A 178 22.42 -5.40 3.52
CA ASP A 178 22.50 -4.67 2.24
C ASP A 178 21.70 -5.37 1.13
N GLU A 179 21.66 -6.71 1.14
CA GLU A 179 20.88 -7.50 0.20
C GLU A 179 19.38 -7.29 0.42
N GLU A 180 18.91 -7.33 1.67
CA GLU A 180 17.52 -7.09 2.03
C GLU A 180 17.10 -5.65 1.71
N ILE A 181 17.98 -4.66 1.99
CA ILE A 181 17.75 -3.25 1.63
C ILE A 181 17.55 -3.11 0.12
N ASN A 182 18.45 -3.67 -0.69
CA ASN A 182 18.31 -3.63 -2.14
C ASN A 182 17.03 -4.33 -2.61
N GLN A 183 16.67 -5.44 -1.96
CA GLN A 183 15.48 -6.20 -2.29
C GLN A 183 14.21 -5.38 -2.10
N VAL A 184 13.99 -4.81 -0.92
CA VAL A 184 12.74 -4.07 -0.61
C VAL A 184 12.69 -2.70 -1.28
N THR A 185 13.83 -2.04 -1.52
CA THR A 185 13.85 -0.68 -2.09
C THR A 185 13.69 -0.63 -3.60
N HIS A 186 14.14 -1.65 -4.34
CA HIS A 186 14.06 -1.62 -5.79
C HIS A 186 13.98 -2.98 -6.49
N LEU A 187 14.67 -4.04 -6.02
CA LEU A 187 14.73 -5.29 -6.79
C LEU A 187 13.37 -6.00 -6.88
N ASN A 188 12.58 -5.98 -5.79
CA ASN A 188 11.23 -6.54 -5.82
C ASN A 188 10.33 -5.77 -6.80
N ALA A 189 10.43 -4.43 -6.83
CA ALA A 189 9.67 -3.62 -7.78
C ALA A 189 10.10 -3.89 -9.23
N ILE A 190 11.39 -3.89 -9.51
CA ILE A 190 11.94 -4.22 -10.83
C ILE A 190 11.40 -5.57 -11.32
N LYS A 191 11.46 -6.58 -10.47
CA LYS A 191 11.01 -7.95 -10.79
C LYS A 191 9.52 -8.01 -11.12
N ASN A 192 8.67 -7.33 -10.33
CA ASN A 192 7.22 -7.49 -10.43
C ASN A 192 6.56 -6.55 -11.44
N PHE A 193 7.13 -5.35 -11.68
CA PHE A 193 6.54 -4.36 -12.58
C PHE A 193 7.17 -4.33 -13.97
N ASN A 194 8.08 -5.24 -14.28
CA ASN A 194 8.76 -5.30 -15.59
C ASN A 194 9.40 -3.97 -16.01
N PHE A 195 9.90 -3.21 -15.05
CA PHE A 195 10.53 -1.91 -15.26
C PHE A 195 11.88 -1.83 -14.54
N ASP A 196 12.95 -1.83 -15.30
CA ASP A 196 14.32 -1.75 -14.76
C ASP A 196 14.98 -0.42 -15.15
N PRO A 197 14.93 0.59 -14.27
CA PRO A 197 15.58 1.87 -14.52
C PRO A 197 17.12 1.75 -14.61
N ILE A 198 17.69 0.75 -13.95
CA ILE A 198 19.15 0.52 -13.97
C ILE A 198 19.58 0.04 -15.35
N ALA A 199 18.82 -0.87 -15.96
CA ALA A 199 19.09 -1.32 -17.33
C ALA A 199 18.91 -0.20 -18.37
N ILE A 200 18.00 0.75 -18.12
CA ILE A 200 17.68 1.86 -19.03
C ILE A 200 18.72 3.00 -18.91
N LEU A 201 19.08 3.39 -17.69
CA LEU A 201 19.84 4.61 -17.41
C LEU A 201 21.32 4.36 -17.02
N GLY A 202 21.68 3.11 -16.70
CA GLY A 202 22.95 2.75 -16.06
C GLY A 202 22.91 2.96 -14.54
N ARG A 203 23.55 2.05 -13.81
CA ARG A 203 23.56 2.06 -12.34
C ARG A 203 24.11 3.36 -11.75
N GLU A 204 25.14 3.92 -12.37
CA GLU A 204 25.79 5.17 -11.97
C GLU A 204 24.83 6.37 -11.99
N ASN A 205 23.82 6.36 -12.84
CA ASN A 205 22.83 7.42 -12.97
C ASN A 205 21.58 7.21 -12.07
N CYS A 206 21.42 6.01 -11.51
CA CYS A 206 20.28 5.66 -10.63
C CYS A 206 20.61 5.79 -9.13
N THR A 207 21.77 6.33 -8.78
CA THR A 207 22.14 6.54 -7.38
C THR A 207 21.53 7.85 -6.81
N VAL A 208 21.30 7.88 -5.50
CA VAL A 208 20.83 9.11 -4.80
C VAL A 208 21.76 10.30 -5.08
N GLY A 209 23.09 10.05 -5.07
CA GLY A 209 24.07 11.10 -5.36
C GLY A 209 23.97 11.65 -6.77
N ALA A 210 23.83 10.79 -7.77
CA ALA A 210 23.69 11.21 -9.17
C ALA A 210 22.38 12.00 -9.41
N LEU A 211 21.26 11.52 -8.86
CA LEU A 211 19.98 12.20 -8.99
C LEU A 211 19.95 13.56 -8.28
N ARG A 212 20.59 13.69 -7.12
CA ARG A 212 20.76 14.98 -6.43
C ARG A 212 21.63 15.95 -7.20
N GLU A 213 22.69 15.47 -7.82
CA GLU A 213 23.54 16.32 -8.68
C GLU A 213 22.77 16.79 -9.90
N GLN A 214 21.97 15.94 -10.54
CA GLN A 214 21.09 16.36 -11.65
C GLN A 214 20.08 17.43 -11.18
N ALA A 215 19.44 17.22 -10.02
CA ALA A 215 18.52 18.20 -9.45
C ALA A 215 19.21 19.54 -9.17
N ARG A 216 20.43 19.53 -8.63
CA ARG A 216 21.24 20.74 -8.38
C ARG A 216 21.55 21.47 -9.69
N GLN A 217 21.94 20.75 -10.73
CA GLN A 217 22.22 21.33 -12.07
C GLN A 217 20.96 21.91 -12.71
N ALA A 218 19.80 21.31 -12.47
CA ALA A 218 18.51 21.81 -12.94
C ALA A 218 17.93 22.95 -12.08
N GLY A 219 18.65 23.38 -11.02
CA GLY A 219 18.19 24.44 -10.11
C GLY A 219 17.03 24.03 -9.21
N ILE A 220 16.81 22.72 -9.03
CA ILE A 220 15.77 22.19 -8.14
C ILE A 220 16.27 22.23 -6.69
N ASP A 221 15.49 22.85 -5.81
CA ASP A 221 15.78 22.89 -4.37
C ASP A 221 15.32 21.59 -3.71
N THR A 222 16.31 20.78 -3.30
CA THR A 222 16.07 19.48 -2.63
C THR A 222 16.21 19.55 -1.11
N ARG A 223 16.20 20.75 -0.53
CA ARG A 223 16.21 20.90 0.94
C ARG A 223 14.83 20.65 1.50
N GLU A 224 14.80 20.05 2.69
CA GLU A 224 13.57 19.90 3.44
C GLU A 224 12.88 21.25 3.63
N LYS A 225 11.59 21.32 3.34
CA LYS A 225 10.76 22.49 3.55
C LYS A 225 9.70 22.14 4.59
N SER A 226 9.69 22.88 5.70
CA SER A 226 8.65 22.70 6.70
C SER A 226 7.28 23.02 6.11
N GLY A 227 6.31 22.12 6.29
CA GLY A 227 4.89 22.30 6.08
C GLY A 227 4.52 22.96 4.76
N GLY A 228 4.33 22.15 3.74
CA GLY A 228 3.99 22.66 2.42
C GLY A 228 2.61 23.29 2.33
N GLY A 229 2.47 24.19 1.40
CA GLY A 229 1.21 24.63 0.84
C GLY A 229 0.35 25.54 1.72
N ASN A 230 -0.94 25.38 1.62
CA ASN A 230 -1.95 26.19 2.29
C ASN A 230 -2.14 25.86 3.79
N SER A 231 -1.24 25.11 4.39
CA SER A 231 -1.31 24.69 5.80
C SER A 231 -1.38 25.89 6.77
N ALA A 232 -0.84 27.05 6.40
CA ALA A 232 -0.97 28.27 7.21
C ALA A 232 -2.43 28.66 7.50
N LYS A 233 -3.35 28.43 6.55
CA LYS A 233 -4.79 28.67 6.76
C LYS A 233 -5.45 27.60 7.63
N ILE A 234 -4.88 26.40 7.66
CA ILE A 234 -5.37 25.25 8.45
C ILE A 234 -4.78 25.33 9.86
N THR A 235 -3.53 25.78 10.01
CA THR A 235 -2.85 25.87 11.31
C THR A 235 -3.36 27.01 12.20
N ASP A 236 -4.06 28.00 11.64
CA ASP A 236 -4.66 29.13 12.41
C ASP A 236 -6.00 28.75 13.10
N ARG A 237 -6.30 27.45 13.21
CA ARG A 237 -7.50 26.96 13.88
C ARG A 237 -7.30 26.91 15.40
N SER A 238 -8.32 27.35 16.13
CA SER A 238 -8.35 27.28 17.60
C SER A 238 -8.83 25.94 18.16
N GLY A 239 -9.22 24.97 17.30
CA GLY A 239 -9.79 23.68 17.71
C GLY A 239 -9.32 22.51 16.86
N ARG A 240 -9.56 21.28 17.38
CA ARG A 240 -9.29 20.05 16.65
C ARG A 240 -10.13 19.97 15.37
N MET A 241 -9.54 19.49 14.30
CA MET A 241 -10.28 19.14 13.09
C MET A 241 -10.92 17.77 13.28
N THR A 242 -12.17 17.64 12.87
CA THR A 242 -12.91 16.37 12.94
C THR A 242 -13.05 15.73 11.56
N SER A 243 -13.28 14.41 11.52
CA SER A 243 -13.51 13.69 10.28
C SER A 243 -14.73 14.20 9.52
N GLY A 244 -15.79 14.61 10.23
CA GLY A 244 -16.97 15.21 9.60
C GLY A 244 -16.70 16.58 8.96
N GLU A 245 -15.81 17.39 9.53
CA GLU A 245 -15.38 18.66 8.89
C GLU A 245 -14.61 18.39 7.61
N VAL A 246 -13.70 17.42 7.62
CA VAL A 246 -12.93 17.03 6.42
C VAL A 246 -13.85 16.47 5.33
N GLN A 247 -14.81 15.62 5.69
CA GLN A 247 -15.79 15.10 4.74
C GLN A 247 -16.60 16.23 4.06
N LYS A 248 -17.00 17.25 4.81
CA LYS A 248 -17.69 18.42 4.25
C LYS A 248 -16.81 19.20 3.26
N LEU A 249 -15.52 19.32 3.52
CA LEU A 249 -14.58 19.96 2.60
C LEU A 249 -14.48 19.20 1.26
N PHE A 250 -14.49 17.88 1.30
CA PHE A 250 -14.48 17.07 0.07
C PHE A 250 -15.82 16.98 -0.64
N ALA A 251 -16.93 17.09 0.09
CA ALA A 251 -18.26 17.03 -0.49
C ALA A 251 -18.67 18.32 -1.25
N GLY A 252 -17.93 19.42 -1.07
CA GLY A 252 -18.29 20.75 -1.59
C GLY A 252 -19.44 21.39 -0.79
N GLU A 253 -19.64 22.69 -0.95
CA GLU A 253 -20.68 23.48 -0.22
C GLU A 253 -22.14 23.09 -0.56
N GLY A 254 -22.38 21.97 -1.19
CA GLY A 254 -23.72 21.53 -1.62
C GLY A 254 -24.18 20.19 -1.04
N ALA A 255 -23.36 19.45 -0.32
CA ALA A 255 -23.77 18.19 0.29
C ALA A 255 -24.35 18.44 1.69
N THR A 256 -25.66 18.62 1.77
CA THR A 256 -26.39 18.50 3.03
C THR A 256 -26.36 17.04 3.46
N ALA A 257 -25.73 16.77 4.61
CA ALA A 257 -25.86 15.48 5.25
C ALA A 257 -27.33 15.31 5.71
N ASP A 258 -28.06 14.40 5.06
CA ASP A 258 -29.24 13.76 5.61
C ASP A 258 -28.84 12.47 6.33
#